data_a0feceb77bb665024cf9360f799007f3
#
_entry.id   a0feceb77bb665024cf9360f799007f3
#
_cell.length_a   1.000
_cell.length_b   1.000
_cell.length_c   1.000
_cell.angle_alpha   90.00
_cell.angle_beta   90.00
_cell.angle_gamma   90.00
#
_symmetry.space_group_name_H-M   'P 1'
#
loop_
_entity.id
_entity.type
_entity.pdbx_description
1 polymer ?
#
loop_
_entity_poly.entity_id
_entity_poly.type
_entity_poly.pdbx_seq_one_letter_code
_entity_poly.pdbx_strand_id
1 'polypeptide(L)'
;MSATQNELGNTSQTGLKKVKRMPPEVSILLVLAGIALTFEVLGWIFVGESFLASKQRLSIIVLQVAITGIIAVGVTQVIITGGVDLSSGSMVGFIAMVAASFAQTSTNARAVFLQPEFAEFGLSWFIDSSPVWAIAVGVLLGAFLGWINGLVIARTGIPPFIATLGMMVS
;
A
#
# COMPACT_ATOMS: atom_id res chain seq x y z
N MET A 1 -7.89 43.96 -52.88
CA MET A 1 -7.98 42.56 -52.56
C MET A 1 -7.52 42.29 -51.10
N SER A 2 -7.86 43.19 -50.14
CA SER A 2 -7.37 43.11 -48.77
C SER A 2 -8.49 43.21 -47.68
N ALA A 3 -9.74 43.33 -48.08
CA ALA A 3 -10.85 43.48 -47.13
C ALA A 3 -11.63 42.17 -46.83
N THR A 4 -11.45 41.16 -47.65
CA THR A 4 -12.23 39.89 -47.54
C THR A 4 -11.61 38.83 -46.62
N GLN A 5 -10.36 39.01 -46.19
CA GLN A 5 -9.71 38.05 -45.29
C GLN A 5 -9.92 38.37 -43.80
N ASN A 6 -10.37 39.57 -43.47
CA ASN A 6 -10.57 39.96 -42.06
C ASN A 6 -11.95 39.57 -41.50
N GLU A 7 -12.91 39.25 -42.33
CA GLU A 7 -14.25 38.85 -41.85
C GLU A 7 -14.39 37.36 -41.60
N LEU A 8 -13.51 36.52 -42.15
CA LEU A 8 -13.53 35.05 -41.90
C LEU A 8 -12.84 34.61 -40.60
N GLY A 9 -12.09 35.53 -39.96
CA GLY A 9 -11.40 35.26 -38.70
C GLY A 9 -12.24 35.43 -37.43
N ASN A 10 -13.42 36.05 -37.55
CA ASN A 10 -14.16 36.51 -36.37
C ASN A 10 -15.43 35.69 -36.02
N THR A 11 -15.71 34.61 -36.71
CA THR A 11 -16.94 33.82 -36.50
C THR A 11 -16.73 32.50 -35.80
N SER A 12 -15.51 32.19 -35.31
CA SER A 12 -15.22 30.90 -34.67
C SER A 12 -14.88 30.99 -33.18
N GLN A 13 -15.10 32.14 -32.55
CA GLN A 13 -15.02 32.23 -31.10
C GLN A 13 -16.41 32.13 -30.45
N THR A 14 -17.18 31.10 -30.85
CA THR A 14 -18.37 30.72 -30.10
C THR A 14 -17.94 30.24 -28.74
N GLY A 15 -18.30 31.00 -27.69
CA GLY A 15 -17.92 30.83 -26.31
C GLY A 15 -18.02 29.38 -25.80
N LEU A 16 -16.93 28.67 -25.87
CA LEU A 16 -16.76 27.50 -25.05
C LEU A 16 -16.75 27.99 -23.59
N LYS A 17 -17.91 27.91 -22.94
CA LYS A 17 -18.02 28.08 -21.48
C LYS A 17 -16.90 27.24 -20.88
N LYS A 18 -15.91 27.92 -20.31
CA LYS A 18 -14.80 27.30 -19.56
C LYS A 18 -15.45 26.54 -18.42
N VAL A 19 -15.76 25.27 -18.65
CA VAL A 19 -16.25 24.37 -17.62
C VAL A 19 -15.16 24.39 -16.56
N LYS A 20 -15.48 24.97 -15.41
CA LYS A 20 -14.59 25.03 -14.26
C LYS A 20 -14.34 23.57 -13.85
N ARG A 21 -13.26 22.99 -14.39
CA ARG A 21 -12.89 21.60 -14.06
C ARG A 21 -12.61 21.57 -12.57
N MET A 22 -13.36 20.72 -11.88
CA MET A 22 -13.08 20.45 -10.47
C MET A 22 -11.64 19.94 -10.35
N PRO A 23 -10.94 20.29 -9.27
CA PRO A 23 -9.64 19.69 -8.97
C PRO A 23 -9.75 18.16 -9.04
N PRO A 24 -8.75 17.46 -9.60
CA PRO A 24 -8.80 16.01 -9.76
C PRO A 24 -9.01 15.27 -8.41
N GLU A 25 -8.51 15.86 -7.33
CA GLU A 25 -8.68 15.34 -5.97
C GLU A 25 -10.15 15.29 -5.55
N VAL A 26 -10.91 16.35 -5.86
CA VAL A 26 -12.35 16.44 -5.55
C VAL A 26 -13.13 15.41 -6.36
N SER A 27 -12.76 15.21 -7.63
CA SER A 27 -13.40 14.21 -8.48
C SER A 27 -13.19 12.78 -7.92
N ILE A 28 -11.99 12.47 -7.45
CA ILE A 28 -11.67 11.17 -6.83
C ILE A 28 -12.48 10.97 -5.55
N LEU A 29 -12.56 12.01 -4.69
CA LEU A 29 -13.34 11.95 -3.46
C LEU A 29 -14.83 11.75 -3.72
N LEU A 30 -15.39 12.41 -4.75
CA LEU A 30 -16.79 12.22 -5.12
C LEU A 30 -17.08 10.80 -5.63
N VAL A 31 -16.17 10.24 -6.42
CA VAL A 31 -16.29 8.83 -6.88
C VAL A 31 -16.22 7.90 -5.68
N LEU A 32 -15.27 8.10 -4.76
CA LEU A 32 -15.14 7.30 -3.55
C LEU A 32 -16.39 7.38 -2.67
N ALA A 33 -16.92 8.58 -2.46
CA ALA A 33 -18.17 8.79 -1.73
C ALA A 33 -19.37 8.11 -2.42
N GLY A 34 -19.44 8.19 -3.75
CA GLY A 34 -20.47 7.50 -4.53
C GLY A 34 -20.41 5.98 -4.38
N ILE A 35 -19.21 5.40 -4.42
CA ILE A 35 -19.01 3.97 -4.17
C ILE A 35 -19.43 3.60 -2.75
N ALA A 36 -19.00 4.36 -1.74
CA ALA A 36 -19.33 4.12 -0.35
C ALA A 36 -20.86 4.16 -0.11
N LEU A 37 -21.57 5.15 -0.68
CA LEU A 37 -23.01 5.26 -0.62
C LEU A 37 -23.70 4.08 -1.33
N THR A 38 -23.18 3.64 -2.47
CA THR A 38 -23.74 2.49 -3.18
C THR A 38 -23.66 1.23 -2.30
N PHE A 39 -22.51 0.97 -1.67
CA PHE A 39 -22.37 -0.16 -0.76
C PHE A 39 -23.24 -0.03 0.50
N GLU A 40 -23.43 1.19 1.01
CA GLU A 40 -24.35 1.44 2.13
C GLU A 40 -25.79 1.07 1.77
N VAL A 41 -26.28 1.53 0.62
CA VAL A 41 -27.62 1.22 0.13
C VAL A 41 -27.80 -0.27 -0.14
N LEU A 42 -26.81 -0.91 -0.78
CA LEU A 42 -26.87 -2.36 -1.00
C LEU A 42 -26.85 -3.15 0.33
N GLY A 43 -26.06 -2.71 1.31
CA GLY A 43 -26.03 -3.31 2.64
C GLY A 43 -27.40 -3.29 3.31
N TRP A 44 -28.08 -2.16 3.23
CA TRP A 44 -29.45 -2.02 3.74
C TRP A 44 -30.46 -2.93 3.02
N ILE A 45 -30.36 -3.03 1.69
CA ILE A 45 -31.32 -3.80 0.88
C ILE A 45 -31.10 -5.31 1.03
N PHE A 46 -29.86 -5.78 1.00
CA PHE A 46 -29.55 -7.22 0.95
C PHE A 46 -29.26 -7.84 2.32
N VAL A 47 -28.73 -7.08 3.26
CA VAL A 47 -28.27 -7.59 4.56
C VAL A 47 -29.13 -7.05 5.70
N GLY A 48 -29.86 -5.95 5.50
CA GLY A 48 -30.67 -5.29 6.53
C GLY A 48 -29.84 -4.55 7.58
N GLU A 49 -28.54 -4.39 7.36
CA GLU A 49 -27.63 -3.71 8.26
C GLU A 49 -26.83 -2.63 7.53
N SER A 50 -26.53 -1.54 8.24
CA SER A 50 -25.66 -0.49 7.73
C SER A 50 -24.22 -1.02 7.55
N PHE A 51 -23.64 -0.79 6.38
CA PHE A 51 -22.26 -1.16 6.09
C PHE A 51 -21.27 -0.28 6.86
N LEU A 52 -21.51 1.05 6.90
CA LEU A 52 -20.62 2.03 7.52
C LEU A 52 -20.80 2.17 9.04
N ALA A 53 -22.01 1.89 9.58
CA ALA A 53 -22.27 2.03 11.02
C ALA A 53 -21.75 0.85 11.87
N SER A 54 -21.29 -0.24 11.26
CA SER A 54 -20.69 -1.36 11.97
C SER A 54 -19.28 -1.00 12.43
N LYS A 55 -19.06 -0.87 13.75
CA LYS A 55 -17.74 -0.59 14.33
C LYS A 55 -16.68 -1.60 13.92
N GLN A 56 -17.05 -2.87 13.80
CA GLN A 56 -16.13 -3.92 13.40
C GLN A 56 -15.66 -3.76 11.95
N ARG A 57 -16.58 -3.48 11.03
CA ARG A 57 -16.25 -3.24 9.61
C ARG A 57 -15.41 -1.98 9.44
N LEU A 58 -15.78 -0.91 10.15
CA LEU A 58 -15.04 0.34 10.12
C LEU A 58 -13.61 0.15 10.61
N SER A 59 -13.41 -0.61 11.69
CA SER A 59 -12.06 -0.93 12.20
C SER A 59 -11.23 -1.70 11.18
N ILE A 60 -11.83 -2.65 10.46
CA ILE A 60 -11.15 -3.41 9.41
C ILE A 60 -10.76 -2.49 8.25
N ILE A 61 -11.67 -1.60 7.82
CA ILE A 61 -11.40 -0.64 6.74
C ILE A 61 -10.25 0.30 7.14
N VAL A 62 -10.29 0.85 8.34
CA VAL A 62 -9.23 1.74 8.85
C VAL A 62 -7.87 1.01 8.91
N LEU A 63 -7.85 -0.24 9.36
CA LEU A 63 -6.64 -1.06 9.39
C LEU A 63 -6.09 -1.29 7.98
N GLN A 64 -6.92 -1.66 7.03
CA GLN A 64 -6.53 -1.87 5.63
C GLN A 64 -5.99 -0.59 4.99
N VAL A 65 -6.67 0.54 5.21
CA VAL A 65 -6.24 1.84 4.70
C VAL A 65 -4.91 2.27 5.34
N ALA A 66 -4.74 2.03 6.64
CA ALA A 66 -3.50 2.36 7.33
C ALA A 66 -2.30 1.58 6.77
N ILE A 67 -2.44 0.27 6.59
CA ILE A 67 -1.39 -0.58 6.02
C ILE A 67 -1.04 -0.12 4.60
N THR A 68 -2.05 0.03 3.74
CA THR A 68 -1.86 0.48 2.36
C THR A 68 -1.26 1.89 2.30
N GLY A 69 -1.69 2.78 3.21
CA GLY A 69 -1.17 4.15 3.30
C GLY A 69 0.32 4.19 3.66
N ILE A 70 0.78 3.37 4.60
CA ILE A 70 2.21 3.28 4.96
C ILE A 70 3.02 2.79 3.76
N ILE A 71 2.55 1.75 3.08
CA ILE A 71 3.20 1.24 1.86
C ILE A 71 3.25 2.32 0.78
N ALA A 72 2.14 3.03 0.56
CA ALA A 72 2.05 4.08 -0.45
C ALA A 72 3.05 5.22 -0.20
N VAL A 73 3.26 5.62 1.07
CA VAL A 73 4.29 6.62 1.41
C VAL A 73 5.68 6.12 1.03
N GLY A 74 6.01 4.86 1.33
CA GLY A 74 7.31 4.26 0.97
C GLY A 74 7.50 4.20 -0.55
N VAL A 75 6.51 3.73 -1.28
CA VAL A 75 6.55 3.65 -2.76
C VAL A 75 6.65 5.03 -3.40
N THR A 76 5.98 6.05 -2.83
CA THR A 76 6.08 7.43 -3.32
C THR A 76 7.51 7.95 -3.28
N GLN A 77 8.28 7.63 -2.22
CA GLN A 77 9.70 8.02 -2.14
C GLN A 77 10.51 7.42 -3.30
N VAL A 78 10.25 6.16 -3.64
CA VAL A 78 10.93 5.49 -4.76
C VAL A 78 10.55 6.12 -6.09
N ILE A 79 9.28 6.47 -6.30
CA ILE A 79 8.81 7.13 -7.53
C ILE A 79 9.44 8.52 -7.69
N ILE A 80 9.55 9.30 -6.61
CA ILE A 80 10.19 10.63 -6.63
C ILE A 80 11.65 10.54 -7.07
N THR A 81 12.35 9.47 -6.71
CA THR A 81 13.73 9.22 -7.14
C THR A 81 13.86 8.65 -8.56
N GLY A 82 12.75 8.53 -9.28
CA GLY A 82 12.70 8.00 -10.66
C GLY A 82 12.80 6.47 -10.72
N GLY A 83 12.62 5.79 -9.59
CA GLY A 83 12.63 4.32 -9.51
C GLY A 83 11.24 3.72 -9.61
N VAL A 84 11.19 2.41 -9.87
CA VAL A 84 10.02 1.57 -9.70
C VAL A 84 10.39 0.43 -8.77
N ASP A 85 9.65 0.26 -7.67
CA ASP A 85 9.86 -0.83 -6.71
C ASP A 85 8.76 -1.88 -6.85
N LEU A 86 9.12 -3.04 -7.37
CA LEU A 86 8.24 -4.20 -7.49
C LEU A 86 8.40 -5.17 -6.32
N SER A 87 9.41 -4.99 -5.46
CA SER A 87 9.69 -5.87 -4.34
C SER A 87 8.85 -5.58 -3.10
N SER A 88 8.17 -4.43 -3.04
CA SER A 88 7.43 -3.99 -1.84
C SER A 88 6.40 -5.01 -1.36
N GLY A 89 5.67 -5.66 -2.26
CA GLY A 89 4.68 -6.68 -1.92
C GLY A 89 5.28 -7.94 -1.32
N SER A 90 6.32 -8.50 -1.94
CA SER A 90 7.03 -9.70 -1.45
C SER A 90 7.76 -9.44 -0.14
N MET A 91 8.40 -8.27 -0.01
CA MET A 91 9.06 -7.86 1.22
C MET A 91 8.07 -7.74 2.39
N VAL A 92 6.91 -7.10 2.17
CA VAL A 92 5.85 -7.02 3.19
C VAL A 92 5.36 -8.41 3.59
N GLY A 93 5.14 -9.31 2.63
CA GLY A 93 4.72 -10.69 2.91
C GLY A 93 5.75 -11.46 3.73
N PHE A 94 7.03 -11.39 3.34
CA PHE A 94 8.12 -12.05 4.05
C PHE A 94 8.29 -11.50 5.47
N ILE A 95 8.35 -10.17 5.63
CA ILE A 95 8.51 -9.51 6.93
C ILE A 95 7.33 -9.82 7.84
N ALA A 96 6.09 -9.82 7.31
CA ALA A 96 4.90 -10.15 8.07
C ALA A 96 4.94 -11.60 8.58
N MET A 97 5.41 -12.54 7.75
CA MET A 97 5.53 -13.95 8.14
C MET A 97 6.56 -14.13 9.25
N VAL A 98 7.73 -13.51 9.13
CA VAL A 98 8.76 -13.56 10.17
C VAL A 98 8.30 -12.86 11.45
N ALA A 99 7.75 -11.65 11.37
CA ALA A 99 7.24 -10.94 12.54
C ALA A 99 6.12 -11.70 13.25
N ALA A 100 5.22 -12.35 12.50
CA ALA A 100 4.17 -13.19 13.06
C ALA A 100 4.74 -14.39 13.83
N SER A 101 5.89 -14.93 13.44
CA SER A 101 6.55 -16.00 14.18
C SER A 101 6.98 -15.57 15.59
N PHE A 102 7.37 -14.32 15.76
CA PHE A 102 7.73 -13.74 17.07
C PHE A 102 6.51 -13.27 17.90
N ALA A 103 5.32 -13.21 17.30
CA ALA A 103 4.08 -12.86 17.99
C ALA A 103 3.27 -14.07 18.43
N GLN A 104 3.83 -15.28 18.33
CA GLN A 104 3.13 -16.51 18.66
C GLN A 104 3.13 -16.80 20.16
N THR A 105 2.08 -17.51 20.59
CA THR A 105 1.84 -17.91 21.97
C THR A 105 2.04 -19.42 22.13
N SER A 106 2.43 -19.88 23.31
CA SER A 106 2.57 -21.30 23.66
C SER A 106 1.28 -22.12 23.55
N THR A 107 0.12 -21.44 23.60
CA THR A 107 -1.19 -22.06 23.34
C THR A 107 -1.35 -22.56 21.91
N ASN A 108 -0.54 -22.09 20.98
CA ASN A 108 -0.55 -22.56 19.60
C ASN A 108 0.46 -23.71 19.45
N ALA A 109 -0.02 -24.95 19.42
CA ALA A 109 0.84 -26.14 19.22
C ALA A 109 1.63 -26.14 17.90
N ARG A 110 1.29 -25.26 16.95
CA ARG A 110 2.01 -25.08 15.68
C ARG A 110 2.92 -23.84 15.68
N ALA A 111 3.20 -23.28 16.84
CA ALA A 111 4.12 -22.13 16.92
C ALA A 111 5.48 -22.53 16.35
N VAL A 112 6.03 -21.68 15.49
CA VAL A 112 7.26 -21.96 14.71
C VAL A 112 8.42 -22.32 15.64
N PHE A 113 8.60 -21.56 16.72
CA PHE A 113 9.72 -21.79 17.65
C PHE A 113 9.53 -22.97 18.61
N LEU A 114 8.35 -23.62 18.61
CA LEU A 114 8.11 -24.88 19.30
C LEU A 114 8.44 -26.10 18.44
N GLN A 115 8.67 -25.93 17.13
CA GLN A 115 9.05 -27.04 16.27
C GLN A 115 10.47 -27.52 16.60
N PRO A 116 10.73 -28.84 16.54
CA PRO A 116 12.04 -29.41 16.92
C PRO A 116 13.22 -28.75 16.18
N GLU A 117 13.00 -28.38 14.94
CA GLU A 117 14.02 -27.76 14.06
C GLU A 117 14.49 -26.39 14.59
N PHE A 118 13.61 -25.64 15.26
CA PHE A 118 13.93 -24.31 15.81
C PHE A 118 14.21 -24.34 17.32
N ALA A 119 13.83 -25.40 18.04
CA ALA A 119 14.07 -25.53 19.46
C ALA A 119 15.57 -25.59 19.80
N GLU A 120 16.37 -26.19 18.92
CA GLU A 120 17.83 -26.27 19.06
C GLU A 120 18.53 -24.91 19.00
N PHE A 121 17.92 -23.92 18.32
CA PHE A 121 18.47 -22.55 18.26
C PHE A 121 18.17 -21.71 19.50
N GLY A 122 17.47 -22.26 20.50
CA GLY A 122 17.16 -21.57 21.75
C GLY A 122 16.17 -20.39 21.57
N LEU A 123 15.43 -20.35 20.48
CA LEU A 123 14.48 -19.28 20.17
C LEU A 123 13.13 -19.43 20.90
N SER A 124 12.95 -20.53 21.63
CA SER A 124 11.72 -20.80 22.39
C SER A 124 11.39 -19.75 23.45
N TRP A 125 12.38 -18.98 23.93
CA TRP A 125 12.16 -17.88 24.88
C TRP A 125 11.42 -16.67 24.29
N PHE A 126 11.32 -16.58 22.95
CA PHE A 126 10.48 -15.56 22.29
C PHE A 126 8.98 -15.90 22.35
N ILE A 127 8.63 -17.15 22.62
CA ILE A 127 7.24 -17.55 22.75
C ILE A 127 6.67 -16.93 24.02
N ASP A 128 5.46 -16.39 23.92
CA ASP A 128 4.81 -15.61 24.98
C ASP A 128 5.56 -14.32 25.36
N SER A 129 6.53 -13.91 24.56
CA SER A 129 7.21 -12.64 24.75
C SER A 129 6.32 -11.45 24.32
N SER A 130 6.72 -10.24 24.72
CA SER A 130 5.98 -9.04 24.36
C SER A 130 5.86 -8.87 22.84
N PRO A 131 4.68 -8.49 22.30
CA PRO A 131 4.49 -8.18 20.86
C PRO A 131 5.46 -7.12 20.31
N VAL A 132 6.10 -6.35 21.20
CA VAL A 132 7.14 -5.38 20.86
C VAL A 132 8.30 -6.04 20.10
N TRP A 133 8.65 -7.29 20.40
CA TRP A 133 9.70 -8.01 19.68
C TRP A 133 9.31 -8.30 18.23
N ALA A 134 8.06 -8.67 17.98
CA ALA A 134 7.57 -8.87 16.62
C ALA A 134 7.67 -7.59 15.78
N ILE A 135 7.32 -6.45 16.39
CA ILE A 135 7.42 -5.13 15.74
C ILE A 135 8.89 -4.78 15.51
N ALA A 136 9.76 -4.94 16.50
CA ALA A 136 11.18 -4.64 16.39
C ALA A 136 11.86 -5.45 15.28
N VAL A 137 11.60 -6.78 15.25
CA VAL A 137 12.13 -7.68 14.21
C VAL A 137 11.60 -7.29 12.84
N GLY A 138 10.30 -6.98 12.72
CA GLY A 138 9.71 -6.54 11.45
C GLY A 138 10.36 -5.26 10.92
N VAL A 139 10.55 -4.26 11.77
CA VAL A 139 11.19 -2.98 11.39
C VAL A 139 12.66 -3.19 11.01
N LEU A 140 13.41 -3.97 11.80
CA LEU A 140 14.83 -4.23 11.52
C LEU A 140 15.02 -5.02 10.21
N LEU A 141 14.19 -6.04 9.97
CA LEU A 141 14.23 -6.80 8.72
C LEU A 141 13.86 -5.92 7.53
N GLY A 142 12.81 -5.09 7.64
CA GLY A 142 12.44 -4.16 6.58
C GLY A 142 13.54 -3.19 6.25
N ALA A 143 14.18 -2.60 7.27
CA ALA A 143 15.31 -1.70 7.09
C ALA A 143 16.51 -2.42 6.45
N PHE A 144 16.82 -3.64 6.86
CA PHE A 144 17.91 -4.45 6.34
C PHE A 144 17.71 -4.82 4.87
N LEU A 145 16.54 -5.33 4.51
CA LEU A 145 16.21 -5.69 3.14
C LEU A 145 16.18 -4.46 2.22
N GLY A 146 15.61 -3.36 2.69
CA GLY A 146 15.62 -2.09 1.96
C GLY A 146 17.03 -1.55 1.76
N TRP A 147 17.89 -1.68 2.78
CA TRP A 147 19.31 -1.30 2.68
C TRP A 147 20.06 -2.15 1.65
N ILE A 148 19.86 -3.47 1.64
CA ILE A 148 20.47 -4.36 0.62
C ILE A 148 20.03 -3.94 -0.77
N ASN A 149 18.72 -3.76 -0.97
CA ASN A 149 18.18 -3.38 -2.27
C ASN A 149 18.72 -2.02 -2.75
N GLY A 150 18.73 -1.04 -1.87
CA GLY A 150 19.32 0.28 -2.14
C GLY A 150 20.82 0.23 -2.44
N LEU A 151 21.57 -0.61 -1.71
CA LEU A 151 23.01 -0.79 -1.92
C LEU A 151 23.31 -1.42 -3.29
N VAL A 152 22.54 -2.44 -3.67
CA VAL A 152 22.66 -3.09 -4.97
C VAL A 152 22.43 -2.07 -6.08
N ILE A 153 21.34 -1.32 -6.04
CA ILE A 153 21.01 -0.30 -7.04
C ILE A 153 22.11 0.78 -7.11
N ALA A 154 22.54 1.28 -5.96
CA ALA A 154 23.51 2.38 -5.89
C ALA A 154 24.90 1.99 -6.38
N ARG A 155 25.35 0.74 -6.12
CA ARG A 155 26.69 0.29 -6.50
C ARG A 155 26.78 -0.28 -7.90
N THR A 156 25.76 -0.96 -8.37
CA THR A 156 25.78 -1.60 -9.69
C THR A 156 25.31 -0.68 -10.81
N GLY A 157 24.56 0.38 -10.48
CA GLY A 157 23.97 1.28 -11.47
C GLY A 157 22.88 0.62 -12.34
N ILE A 158 22.44 -0.60 -11.98
CA ILE A 158 21.33 -1.26 -12.69
C ILE A 158 20.02 -0.51 -12.43
N PRO A 159 19.10 -0.49 -13.39
CA PRO A 159 17.80 0.13 -13.20
C PRO A 159 17.08 -0.47 -11.97
N PRO A 160 16.47 0.37 -11.11
CA PRO A 160 15.75 -0.08 -9.92
C PRO A 160 14.72 -1.18 -10.19
N PHE A 161 14.05 -1.10 -11.32
CA PHE A 161 13.10 -2.12 -11.78
C PHE A 161 13.70 -3.54 -11.83
N ILE A 162 14.92 -3.69 -12.37
CA ILE A 162 15.57 -5.01 -12.49
C ILE A 162 16.00 -5.54 -11.13
N ALA A 163 16.56 -4.67 -10.29
CA ALA A 163 16.98 -5.05 -8.94
C ALA A 163 15.80 -5.51 -8.08
N THR A 164 14.69 -4.74 -8.10
CA THR A 164 13.49 -5.05 -7.33
C THR A 164 12.73 -6.26 -7.84
N LEU A 165 12.77 -6.52 -9.14
CA LEU A 165 12.21 -7.73 -9.73
C LEU A 165 12.99 -8.98 -9.29
N GLY A 166 14.33 -8.90 -9.23
CA GLY A 166 15.16 -9.96 -8.65
C GLY A 166 14.80 -10.24 -7.18
N MET A 167 14.62 -9.20 -6.38
CA MET A 167 14.23 -9.32 -4.98
C MET A 167 12.79 -9.85 -4.80
N MET A 168 11.90 -9.60 -5.75
CA MET A 168 10.53 -10.12 -5.71
C MET A 168 10.47 -11.65 -5.85
N VAL A 169 11.43 -12.23 -6.57
CA VAL A 169 11.47 -13.67 -6.91
C VAL A 169 12.34 -14.47 -5.93
N SER A 170 13.19 -13.81 -5.14
CA SER A 170 14.08 -14.43 -4.15
C SER A 170 13.34 -14.77 -2.87
#